data_999af61b7e5e712c073f12ba9b0fba73
#
_entry.id   999af61b7e5e712c073f12ba9b0fba73
#
_cell.length_a   1.000
_cell.length_b   1.000
_cell.length_c   1.000
_cell.angle_alpha   90.00
_cell.angle_beta   90.00
_cell.angle_gamma   90.00
#
_symmetry.space_group_name_H-M   'P 1'
#
loop_
_entity.id
_entity.type
_entity.pdbx_description
1 polymer ?
#
loop_
_entity_poly.entity_id
_entity_poly.type
_entity_poly.pdbx_seq_one_letter_code
_entity_poly.pdbx_strand_id
1 'polypeptide(L)'
;MKPILMSALALVPLAVAPLLAKENDNAKRLNEAAAVFTEIMDTPDKGIPQELLENAHCIVIVPGLKTAAFVFGGKYGKGYLSCRNKNGAGWSAPGTVRIEGGSVGFQIGGSETDLIMLVMNDRGEDKLLSSKFTLGAEGSVAAGPVGRTATAQTDAQMHAEILSWSRSQGLFAGLALEGATLRQDLDDNRALYGKKMENRHIVTTPGVRPPAAAAKLMTLLNKYSRHEHKEVPTGAEQ
;
A
#
# COMPACT_ATOMS: atom_id res chain seq x y z
N MET A 1 18.43 -61.35 31.98
CA MET A 1 17.85 -60.02 32.15
C MET A 1 18.38 -59.14 31.03
N LYS A 2 17.53 -58.78 30.02
CA LYS A 2 17.88 -57.92 28.91
C LYS A 2 17.40 -56.49 29.21
N PRO A 3 18.21 -55.45 29.01
CA PRO A 3 17.73 -54.09 29.19
C PRO A 3 16.93 -53.66 27.93
N ILE A 4 15.75 -53.12 28.18
CA ILE A 4 14.89 -52.48 27.19
C ILE A 4 15.42 -51.11 26.90
N LEU A 5 15.90 -50.87 25.67
CA LEU A 5 16.26 -49.54 25.17
C LEU A 5 14.96 -48.73 24.90
N MET A 6 14.62 -47.79 25.74
CA MET A 6 13.57 -46.81 25.43
C MET A 6 14.15 -45.75 24.52
N SER A 7 13.76 -45.81 23.24
CA SER A 7 13.99 -44.72 22.28
C SER A 7 13.13 -43.51 22.64
N ALA A 8 13.76 -42.45 23.15
CA ALA A 8 13.13 -41.18 23.32
C ALA A 8 12.94 -40.51 21.95
N LEU A 9 11.71 -40.53 21.44
CA LEU A 9 11.30 -39.78 20.24
C LEU A 9 11.27 -38.29 20.62
N ALA A 10 12.32 -37.55 20.26
CA ALA A 10 12.37 -36.11 20.47
C ALA A 10 11.37 -35.45 19.52
N LEU A 11 10.25 -34.97 20.11
CA LEU A 11 9.35 -34.05 19.40
C LEU A 11 10.09 -32.73 19.16
N VAL A 12 10.43 -32.47 17.91
CA VAL A 12 10.87 -31.15 17.45
C VAL A 12 9.62 -30.28 17.35
N PRO A 13 9.46 -29.23 18.17
CA PRO A 13 8.29 -28.37 18.10
C PRO A 13 8.42 -27.39 16.94
N LEU A 14 7.60 -27.54 16.04
CA LEU A 14 6.88 -26.70 15.09
C LEU A 14 7.10 -25.18 15.25
N ALA A 15 8.22 -24.67 14.70
CA ALA A 15 8.40 -23.25 14.43
C ALA A 15 7.62 -22.77 13.17
N VAL A 16 6.80 -23.62 12.58
CA VAL A 16 6.07 -23.36 11.31
C VAL A 16 4.72 -22.67 11.55
N ALA A 17 4.06 -22.91 12.68
CA ALA A 17 2.73 -22.38 12.96
C ALA A 17 2.61 -20.83 12.91
N PRO A 18 3.53 -20.03 13.48
CA PRO A 18 3.41 -18.57 13.42
C PRO A 18 3.64 -17.99 12.01
N LEU A 19 4.36 -18.68 11.15
CA LEU A 19 4.59 -18.24 9.77
C LEU A 19 3.35 -18.45 8.91
N LEU A 20 2.68 -19.59 9.05
CA LEU A 20 1.41 -19.89 8.36
C LEU A 20 0.28 -18.94 8.80
N ALA A 21 0.20 -18.59 10.08
CA ALA A 21 -0.76 -17.62 10.57
C ALA A 21 -0.53 -16.24 9.93
N LYS A 22 0.71 -15.76 9.85
CA LYS A 22 1.05 -14.50 9.19
C LYS A 22 0.79 -14.50 7.68
N GLU A 23 1.00 -15.62 7.01
CA GLU A 23 0.69 -15.79 5.60
C GLU A 23 -0.82 -15.65 5.35
N ASN A 24 -1.65 -16.26 6.19
CA ASN A 24 -3.11 -16.13 6.14
C ASN A 24 -3.56 -14.70 6.39
N ASP A 25 -2.97 -14.00 7.35
CA ASP A 25 -3.27 -12.60 7.64
C ASP A 25 -2.90 -11.69 6.47
N ASN A 26 -1.77 -11.94 5.81
CA ASN A 26 -1.38 -11.22 4.61
C ASN A 26 -2.32 -11.48 3.44
N ALA A 27 -2.71 -12.73 3.21
CA ALA A 27 -3.65 -13.07 2.14
C ALA A 27 -5.01 -12.37 2.35
N LYS A 28 -5.52 -12.35 3.57
CA LYS A 28 -6.74 -11.63 3.93
C LYS A 28 -6.59 -10.14 3.65
N ARG A 29 -5.51 -9.51 4.13
CA ARG A 29 -5.26 -8.07 3.96
C ARG A 29 -5.03 -7.69 2.49
N LEU A 30 -4.43 -8.56 1.66
CA LEU A 30 -4.32 -8.35 0.21
C LEU A 30 -5.70 -8.32 -0.46
N ASN A 31 -6.62 -9.17 -0.04
CA ASN A 31 -7.99 -9.14 -0.53
C ASN A 31 -8.74 -7.89 -0.06
N GLU A 32 -8.53 -7.45 1.17
CA GLU A 32 -9.09 -6.19 1.69
C GLU A 32 -8.52 -4.99 0.92
N ALA A 33 -7.21 -4.94 0.66
CA ALA A 33 -6.60 -3.89 -0.15
C ALA A 33 -7.16 -3.86 -1.58
N ALA A 34 -7.39 -5.04 -2.18
CA ALA A 34 -8.03 -5.15 -3.49
C ALA A 34 -9.49 -4.64 -3.45
N ALA A 35 -10.23 -4.92 -2.39
CA ALA A 35 -11.61 -4.44 -2.22
C ALA A 35 -11.64 -2.91 -2.07
N VAL A 36 -10.81 -2.34 -1.20
CA VAL A 36 -10.68 -0.88 -1.00
C VAL A 36 -10.34 -0.17 -2.31
N PHE A 37 -9.38 -0.72 -3.07
CA PHE A 37 -9.01 -0.14 -4.37
C PHE A 37 -10.16 -0.23 -5.39
N THR A 38 -10.88 -1.36 -5.45
CA THR A 38 -12.04 -1.50 -6.34
C THR A 38 -13.11 -0.47 -5.99
N GLU A 39 -13.45 -0.33 -4.71
CA GLU A 39 -14.49 0.59 -4.29
C GLU A 39 -14.19 2.04 -4.63
N ILE A 40 -12.94 2.50 -4.45
CA ILE A 40 -12.60 3.88 -4.80
C ILE A 40 -12.65 4.10 -6.32
N MET A 41 -12.22 3.12 -7.10
CA MET A 41 -12.21 3.23 -8.57
C MET A 41 -13.61 3.09 -9.18
N ASP A 42 -14.51 2.37 -8.54
CA ASP A 42 -15.89 2.19 -8.99
C ASP A 42 -16.82 3.34 -8.56
N THR A 43 -16.38 4.22 -7.65
CA THR A 43 -17.16 5.37 -7.20
C THR A 43 -17.13 6.50 -8.25
N PRO A 44 -18.26 6.84 -8.91
CA PRO A 44 -18.26 7.70 -10.10
C PRO A 44 -17.70 9.10 -9.88
N ASP A 45 -18.10 9.75 -8.76
CA ASP A 45 -17.83 11.18 -8.53
C ASP A 45 -16.85 11.43 -7.37
N LYS A 46 -16.28 10.38 -6.80
CA LYS A 46 -15.37 10.46 -5.64
C LYS A 46 -14.14 9.56 -5.76
N GLY A 47 -13.95 8.95 -6.93
CA GLY A 47 -12.79 8.10 -7.20
C GLY A 47 -11.50 8.88 -7.37
N ILE A 48 -10.40 8.15 -7.42
CA ILE A 48 -9.10 8.69 -7.82
C ILE A 48 -9.18 9.07 -9.31
N PRO A 49 -8.79 10.30 -9.70
CA PRO A 49 -8.68 10.66 -11.11
C PRO A 49 -7.77 9.69 -11.85
N GLN A 50 -8.24 9.22 -13.01
CA GLN A 50 -7.53 8.23 -13.83
C GLN A 50 -6.11 8.71 -14.20
N GLU A 51 -5.99 9.99 -14.58
CA GLU A 51 -4.71 10.60 -14.94
C GLU A 51 -3.69 10.56 -13.80
N LEU A 52 -4.11 10.79 -12.55
CA LEU A 52 -3.22 10.72 -11.41
C LEU A 52 -2.75 9.29 -11.14
N LEU A 53 -3.64 8.31 -11.31
CA LEU A 53 -3.26 6.91 -11.16
C LEU A 53 -2.30 6.46 -12.28
N GLU A 54 -2.50 6.91 -13.50
CA GLU A 54 -1.63 6.62 -14.65
C GLU A 54 -0.23 7.21 -14.46
N ASN A 55 -0.13 8.42 -13.91
CA ASN A 55 1.13 9.12 -13.67
C ASN A 55 1.80 8.76 -12.33
N ALA A 56 1.16 7.97 -11.48
CA ALA A 56 1.73 7.61 -10.19
C ALA A 56 2.95 6.69 -10.34
N HIS A 57 4.02 6.99 -9.64
CA HIS A 57 5.22 6.15 -9.52
C HIS A 57 4.97 4.93 -8.64
N CYS A 58 4.33 5.14 -7.49
CA CYS A 58 3.95 4.06 -6.59
C CYS A 58 2.55 4.28 -6.01
N ILE A 59 1.91 3.19 -5.60
CA ILE A 59 0.68 3.20 -4.85
C ILE A 59 0.88 2.49 -3.51
N VAL A 60 0.31 3.05 -2.45
CA VAL A 60 0.23 2.42 -1.13
C VAL A 60 -1.23 2.28 -0.76
N ILE A 61 -1.62 1.09 -0.31
CA ILE A 61 -2.99 0.79 0.14
C ILE A 61 -2.91 0.19 1.54
N VAL A 62 -3.55 0.84 2.50
CA VAL A 62 -3.61 0.41 3.90
C VAL A 62 -5.07 0.24 4.28
N PRO A 63 -5.62 -0.97 4.20
CA PRO A 63 -6.98 -1.24 4.67
C PRO A 63 -7.03 -1.18 6.19
N GLY A 64 -8.08 -0.61 6.73
CA GLY A 64 -8.38 -0.63 8.16
C GLY A 64 -7.31 0.03 9.04
N LEU A 65 -6.80 1.21 8.66
CA LEU A 65 -5.93 2.02 9.52
C LEU A 65 -6.68 2.40 10.79
N LYS A 66 -6.28 1.85 11.93
CA LYS A 66 -6.89 2.11 13.23
C LYS A 66 -6.30 3.35 13.87
N THR A 67 -7.17 4.21 14.36
CA THR A 67 -6.81 5.35 15.19
C THR A 67 -7.56 5.23 16.51
N ALA A 68 -6.83 5.28 17.62
CA ALA A 68 -7.43 5.34 18.95
C ALA A 68 -6.87 6.55 19.68
N ALA A 69 -7.74 7.33 20.32
CA ALA A 69 -7.34 8.52 21.06
C ALA A 69 -8.11 8.63 22.38
N PHE A 70 -7.37 8.90 23.46
CA PHE A 70 -7.87 9.30 24.77
C PHE A 70 -6.80 10.19 25.42
N VAL A 71 -6.86 11.50 25.23
CA VAL A 71 -5.80 12.47 25.58
C VAL A 71 -4.50 12.26 24.80
N PHE A 72 -3.98 11.02 24.80
CA PHE A 72 -2.92 10.54 23.92
C PHE A 72 -3.49 9.42 23.07
N GLY A 73 -3.16 9.42 21.79
CA GLY A 73 -3.66 8.44 20.85
C GLY A 73 -2.56 7.80 20.02
N GLY A 74 -2.92 6.73 19.32
CA GLY A 74 -2.05 6.06 18.39
C GLY A 74 -2.76 5.75 17.07
N LYS A 75 -1.97 5.70 16.01
CA LYS A 75 -2.38 5.21 14.69
C LYS A 75 -1.59 3.96 14.37
N TYR A 76 -2.25 2.93 13.90
CA TYR A 76 -1.61 1.70 13.47
C TYR A 76 -2.37 1.06 12.32
N GLY A 77 -1.66 0.72 11.26
CA GLY A 77 -2.21 -0.03 10.14
C GLY A 77 -1.12 -0.70 9.33
N LYS A 78 -1.48 -1.77 8.64
CA LYS A 78 -0.61 -2.50 7.73
C LYS A 78 -1.20 -2.49 6.32
N GLY A 79 -0.34 -2.48 5.32
CA GLY A 79 -0.78 -2.44 3.94
C GLY A 79 0.31 -2.86 2.96
N TYR A 80 0.11 -2.47 1.73
CA TYR A 80 0.97 -2.87 0.61
C TYR A 80 1.36 -1.66 -0.21
N LEU A 81 2.58 -1.68 -0.70
CA LEU A 81 3.06 -0.75 -1.71
C LEU A 81 3.41 -1.52 -2.98
N SER A 82 3.15 -0.91 -4.13
CA SER A 82 3.62 -1.40 -5.43
C SER A 82 4.06 -0.19 -6.25
N CYS A 83 5.12 -0.32 -7.04
CA CYS A 83 5.62 0.76 -7.88
C CYS A 83 5.55 0.38 -9.35
N ARG A 84 5.57 1.36 -10.23
CA ARG A 84 5.63 1.12 -11.67
C ARG A 84 6.90 0.39 -12.03
N ASN A 85 6.77 -0.57 -12.91
CA ASN A 85 7.94 -1.22 -13.46
C ASN A 85 8.72 -0.22 -14.33
N LYS A 86 10.02 -0.14 -14.15
CA LYS A 86 10.89 0.75 -14.94
C LYS A 86 10.83 0.51 -16.45
N ASN A 87 10.36 -0.67 -16.85
CA ASN A 87 10.13 -1.04 -18.25
C ASN A 87 8.80 -0.49 -18.81
N GLY A 88 8.08 0.34 -18.06
CA GLY A 88 6.84 1.00 -18.47
C GLY A 88 5.59 0.15 -18.46
N ALA A 89 5.68 -1.15 -18.23
CA ALA A 89 4.52 -2.05 -18.25
C ALA A 89 4.16 -2.56 -16.86
N GLY A 90 3.01 -2.12 -16.36
CA GLY A 90 2.39 -2.66 -15.14
C GLY A 90 3.07 -2.28 -13.83
N TRP A 91 2.73 -3.04 -12.79
CA TRP A 91 3.16 -2.78 -11.42
C TRP A 91 4.08 -3.88 -10.90
N SER A 92 5.00 -3.52 -10.03
CA SER A 92 5.91 -4.43 -9.34
C SER A 92 5.16 -5.39 -8.39
N ALA A 93 5.82 -6.44 -7.97
CA ALA A 93 5.37 -7.25 -6.85
C ALA A 93 5.17 -6.38 -5.58
N PRO A 94 4.14 -6.64 -4.74
CA PRO A 94 3.83 -5.77 -3.62
C PRO A 94 4.78 -5.98 -2.44
N GLY A 95 5.37 -4.90 -1.95
CA GLY A 95 6.05 -4.85 -0.65
C GLY A 95 5.08 -4.56 0.48
N THR A 96 5.39 -4.99 1.69
CA THR A 96 4.54 -4.74 2.86
C THR A 96 4.98 -3.49 3.61
N VAL A 97 4.01 -2.72 4.06
CA VAL A 97 4.22 -1.51 4.86
C VAL A 97 3.40 -1.51 6.12
N ARG A 98 3.85 -0.75 7.11
CA ARG A 98 3.08 -0.42 8.30
C ARG A 98 3.12 1.07 8.57
N ILE A 99 2.00 1.61 9.00
CA ILE A 99 1.88 2.97 9.49
C ILE A 99 1.78 2.93 11.00
N GLU A 100 2.62 3.72 11.65
CA GLU A 100 2.68 3.86 13.10
C GLU A 100 2.76 5.35 13.43
N GLY A 101 2.02 5.81 14.42
CA GLY A 101 2.11 7.21 14.84
C GLY A 101 1.42 7.47 16.16
N GLY A 102 1.93 8.46 16.89
CA GLY A 102 1.23 9.06 18.01
C GLY A 102 0.28 10.16 17.51
N SER A 103 -0.85 10.30 18.15
CA SER A 103 -1.73 11.44 17.99
C SER A 103 -1.97 12.09 19.35
N VAL A 104 -1.94 13.41 19.40
CA VAL A 104 -2.34 14.19 20.58
C VAL A 104 -3.65 14.89 20.20
N GLY A 105 -4.71 14.66 20.96
CA GLY A 105 -5.99 15.31 20.68
C GLY A 105 -7.02 14.98 21.74
N PHE A 106 -7.95 15.89 21.94
CA PHE A 106 -9.06 15.76 22.89
C PHE A 106 -10.22 14.88 22.36
N GLN A 107 -9.98 14.04 21.37
CA GLN A 107 -11.01 13.14 20.85
C GLN A 107 -10.98 11.81 21.62
N ILE A 108 -12.11 11.48 22.23
CA ILE A 108 -12.32 10.17 22.83
C ILE A 108 -12.99 9.31 21.76
N GLY A 109 -12.30 8.25 21.32
CA GLY A 109 -12.87 7.30 20.36
C GLY A 109 -11.83 6.51 19.58
N GLY A 110 -12.33 5.50 18.88
CA GLY A 110 -11.59 4.75 17.89
C GLY A 110 -12.22 4.93 16.51
N SER A 111 -11.39 5.02 15.49
CA SER A 111 -11.84 4.98 14.09
C SER A 111 -11.04 3.96 13.31
N GLU A 112 -11.67 3.40 12.30
CA GLU A 112 -11.03 2.56 11.30
C GLU A 112 -11.23 3.22 9.94
N THR A 113 -10.15 3.39 9.20
CA THR A 113 -10.14 4.16 7.96
C THR A 113 -9.27 3.45 6.94
N ASP A 114 -9.79 3.24 5.74
CA ASP A 114 -8.97 2.78 4.63
C ASP A 114 -8.20 3.96 4.05
N LEU A 115 -6.96 3.71 3.68
CA LEU A 115 -6.06 4.73 3.16
C LEU A 115 -5.45 4.29 1.84
N ILE A 116 -5.48 5.19 0.85
CA ILE A 116 -4.73 5.04 -0.40
C ILE A 116 -3.83 6.25 -0.56
N MET A 117 -2.59 6.01 -0.96
CA MET A 117 -1.62 7.06 -1.29
C MET A 117 -1.04 6.79 -2.68
N LEU A 118 -0.96 7.84 -3.50
CA LEU A 118 -0.22 7.84 -4.76
C LEU A 118 1.05 8.66 -4.60
N VAL A 119 2.16 8.09 -4.97
CA VAL A 119 3.46 8.75 -5.02
C VAL A 119 3.66 9.28 -6.42
N MET A 120 3.84 10.59 -6.56
CA MET A 120 3.73 11.29 -7.83
C MET A 120 5.08 11.61 -8.49
N ASN A 121 6.19 11.38 -7.80
CA ASN A 121 7.53 11.68 -8.33
C ASN A 121 8.63 10.83 -7.68
N ASP A 122 9.83 10.88 -8.27
CA ASP A 122 11.01 10.13 -7.81
C ASP A 122 11.40 10.46 -6.36
N ARG A 123 11.26 11.74 -5.95
CA ARG A 123 11.58 12.15 -4.57
C ARG A 123 10.66 11.48 -3.56
N GLY A 124 9.36 11.43 -3.86
CA GLY A 124 8.39 10.70 -3.05
C GLY A 124 8.66 9.19 -3.04
N GLU A 125 9.05 8.61 -4.17
CA GLU A 125 9.46 7.20 -4.27
C GLU A 125 10.66 6.90 -3.39
N ASP A 126 11.71 7.71 -3.46
CA ASP A 126 12.92 7.52 -2.64
C ASP A 126 12.62 7.64 -1.14
N LYS A 127 11.79 8.60 -0.73
CA LYS A 127 11.31 8.72 0.66
C LYS A 127 10.50 7.50 1.09
N LEU A 128 9.55 7.06 0.26
CA LEU A 128 8.72 5.88 0.51
C LEU A 128 9.57 4.61 0.68
N LEU A 129 10.59 4.44 -0.15
CA LEU A 129 11.48 3.28 -0.14
C LEU A 129 12.61 3.38 0.89
N SER A 130 12.66 4.44 1.68
CA SER A 130 13.56 4.53 2.83
C SER A 130 13.10 3.61 3.97
N SER A 131 13.97 3.34 4.93
CA SER A 131 13.63 2.48 6.06
C SER A 131 12.51 3.04 6.96
N LYS A 132 12.38 4.37 6.97
CA LYS A 132 11.41 5.12 7.76
C LYS A 132 11.09 6.44 7.06
N PHE A 133 9.82 6.72 6.84
CA PHE A 133 9.33 7.96 6.27
C PHE A 133 8.25 8.57 7.18
N THR A 134 8.40 9.84 7.56
CA THR A 134 7.39 10.58 8.34
C THR A 134 6.43 11.26 7.37
N LEU A 135 5.18 10.85 7.39
CA LEU A 135 4.13 11.42 6.55
C LEU A 135 3.80 12.84 6.97
N GLY A 136 3.63 13.72 5.99
CA GLY A 136 3.29 15.12 6.23
C GLY A 136 4.46 16.01 6.66
N ALA A 137 5.66 15.46 6.87
CA ALA A 137 6.84 16.30 7.08
C ALA A 137 7.15 17.08 5.81
N GLU A 138 7.46 18.37 5.96
CA GLU A 138 7.85 19.27 4.86
C GLU A 138 6.79 19.41 3.72
N GLY A 139 5.50 19.22 4.03
CA GLY A 139 4.43 19.33 3.03
C GLY A 139 4.44 18.24 1.96
N SER A 140 5.14 17.14 2.21
CA SER A 140 5.31 16.05 1.24
C SER A 140 4.02 15.27 0.93
N VAL A 141 3.00 15.37 1.78
CA VAL A 141 1.72 14.67 1.61
C VAL A 141 0.59 15.70 1.57
N ALA A 142 -0.22 15.65 0.52
CA ALA A 142 -1.43 16.45 0.40
C ALA A 142 -2.67 15.57 0.23
N ALA A 143 -3.83 16.15 0.52
CA ALA A 143 -5.11 15.53 0.22
C ALA A 143 -5.28 15.40 -1.31
N GLY A 144 -5.59 14.20 -1.78
CA GLY A 144 -5.86 13.96 -3.19
C GLY A 144 -7.19 14.60 -3.62
N PRO A 145 -7.29 15.08 -4.86
CA PRO A 145 -8.55 15.57 -5.41
C PRO A 145 -9.52 14.41 -5.59
N VAL A 146 -10.81 14.67 -5.43
CA VAL A 146 -11.87 13.68 -5.61
C VAL A 146 -12.71 13.99 -6.84
N GLY A 147 -13.09 12.93 -7.58
CA GLY A 147 -13.86 13.05 -8.81
C GLY A 147 -13.06 12.70 -10.05
N ARG A 148 -13.67 12.00 -11.00
CA ARG A 148 -13.00 11.48 -12.23
C ARG A 148 -12.39 12.55 -13.10
N THR A 149 -12.95 13.76 -13.09
CA THR A 149 -12.48 14.91 -13.86
C THR A 149 -11.69 15.92 -13.01
N ALA A 150 -11.50 15.64 -11.72
CA ALA A 150 -10.73 16.52 -10.87
C ALA A 150 -9.23 16.39 -11.22
N THR A 151 -8.61 17.53 -11.46
CA THR A 151 -7.16 17.65 -11.59
C THR A 151 -6.55 18.14 -10.29
N ALA A 152 -5.25 18.06 -10.13
CA ALA A 152 -4.56 18.70 -9.02
C ALA A 152 -4.70 20.23 -9.17
N GLN A 153 -5.63 20.83 -8.44
CA GLN A 153 -6.04 22.23 -8.64
C GLN A 153 -5.44 23.21 -7.66
N THR A 154 -4.84 22.71 -6.57
CA THR A 154 -4.20 23.58 -5.57
C THR A 154 -2.68 23.50 -5.71
N ASP A 155 -1.98 24.61 -5.34
CA ASP A 155 -0.53 24.60 -5.31
C ASP A 155 0.04 23.46 -4.45
N ALA A 156 -0.61 23.16 -3.33
CA ALA A 156 -0.23 22.04 -2.48
C ALA A 156 -0.32 20.68 -3.18
N GLN A 157 -1.36 20.45 -4.00
CA GLN A 157 -1.53 19.21 -4.75
C GLN A 157 -0.54 19.11 -5.92
N MET A 158 -0.28 20.20 -6.61
CA MET A 158 0.68 20.23 -7.74
C MET A 158 2.13 20.01 -7.29
N HIS A 159 2.47 20.39 -6.06
CA HIS A 159 3.83 20.25 -5.51
C HIS A 159 3.98 19.06 -4.56
N ALA A 160 2.89 18.39 -4.20
CA ALA A 160 2.94 17.24 -3.30
C ALA A 160 3.69 16.07 -3.94
N GLU A 161 4.55 15.45 -3.15
CA GLU A 161 5.21 14.20 -3.53
C GLU A 161 4.26 13.00 -3.44
N ILE A 162 3.28 13.10 -2.54
CA ILE A 162 2.30 12.05 -2.24
C ILE A 162 0.91 12.67 -2.13
N LEU A 163 -0.04 12.09 -2.84
CA LEU A 163 -1.46 12.40 -2.72
C LEU A 163 -2.16 11.29 -1.95
N SER A 164 -3.08 11.64 -1.03
CA SER A 164 -3.73 10.66 -0.17
C SER A 164 -5.24 10.78 -0.16
N TRP A 165 -5.90 9.63 -0.10
CA TRP A 165 -7.34 9.47 0.04
C TRP A 165 -7.63 8.54 1.21
N SER A 166 -8.64 8.88 1.98
CA SER A 166 -9.15 8.01 3.04
C SER A 166 -10.61 7.68 2.82
N ARG A 167 -11.00 6.48 3.25
CA ARG A 167 -12.40 6.08 3.34
C ARG A 167 -12.76 5.82 4.79
N SER A 168 -13.77 6.54 5.28
CA SER A 168 -14.38 6.30 6.57
C SER A 168 -15.88 6.24 6.39
N GLN A 169 -16.56 5.25 6.97
CA GLN A 169 -18.01 5.06 6.86
C GLN A 169 -18.54 5.05 5.41
N GLY A 170 -17.76 4.46 4.48
CA GLY A 170 -18.16 4.33 3.07
C GLY A 170 -17.96 5.57 2.20
N LEU A 171 -17.41 6.67 2.74
CA LEU A 171 -17.12 7.89 2.01
C LEU A 171 -15.62 8.06 1.82
N PHE A 172 -15.20 8.32 0.58
CA PHE A 172 -13.83 8.72 0.25
C PHE A 172 -13.70 10.24 0.32
N ALA A 173 -12.59 10.69 0.92
CA ALA A 173 -12.20 12.09 0.97
C ALA A 173 -10.68 12.21 0.89
N GLY A 174 -10.18 13.33 0.39
CA GLY A 174 -8.76 13.66 0.52
C GLY A 174 -8.39 13.79 2.00
N LEU A 175 -7.23 13.28 2.37
CA LEU A 175 -6.74 13.30 3.75
C LEU A 175 -5.30 13.79 3.78
N ALA A 176 -5.01 14.82 4.58
CA ALA A 176 -3.65 15.16 4.96
C ALA A 176 -3.21 14.25 6.11
N LEU A 177 -2.15 13.49 5.90
CA LEU A 177 -1.53 12.65 6.93
C LEU A 177 -0.36 13.41 7.53
N GLU A 178 -0.44 13.70 8.82
CA GLU A 178 0.64 14.39 9.54
C GLU A 178 1.14 13.56 10.72
N GLY A 179 2.46 13.52 10.91
CA GLY A 179 3.12 12.93 12.07
C GLY A 179 3.10 11.42 12.15
N ALA A 180 2.43 10.73 11.25
CA ALA A 180 2.50 9.27 11.16
C ALA A 180 3.79 8.84 10.46
N THR A 181 4.34 7.71 10.85
CA THR A 181 5.54 7.12 10.24
C THR A 181 5.14 5.91 9.42
N LEU A 182 5.54 5.89 8.16
CA LEU A 182 5.44 4.72 7.29
C LEU A 182 6.78 3.98 7.30
N ARG A 183 6.73 2.68 7.48
CA ARG A 183 7.90 1.78 7.49
C ARG A 183 7.63 0.54 6.68
N GLN A 184 8.69 -0.06 6.14
CA GLN A 184 8.62 -1.42 5.63
C GLN A 184 8.36 -2.44 6.74
N ASP A 185 7.56 -3.48 6.47
CA ASP A 185 7.33 -4.59 7.39
C ASP A 185 8.08 -5.83 6.91
N LEU A 186 9.33 -5.97 7.36
CA LEU A 186 10.22 -7.07 6.94
C LEU A 186 9.71 -8.45 7.37
N ASP A 187 8.91 -8.53 8.43
CA ASP A 187 8.36 -9.79 8.89
C ASP A 187 7.19 -10.25 8.02
N ASP A 188 6.35 -9.31 7.58
CA ASP A 188 5.27 -9.62 6.64
C ASP A 188 5.83 -9.86 5.23
N ASN A 189 6.89 -9.16 4.81
CA ASN A 189 7.62 -9.50 3.59
C ASN A 189 8.18 -10.92 3.65
N ARG A 190 8.77 -11.30 4.80
CA ARG A 190 9.26 -12.68 4.98
C ARG A 190 8.15 -13.72 4.89
N ALA A 191 6.99 -13.42 5.46
CA ALA A 191 5.83 -14.33 5.38
C ALA A 191 5.32 -14.48 3.94
N LEU A 192 5.32 -13.39 3.14
CA LEU A 192 4.85 -13.40 1.75
C LEU A 192 5.84 -14.07 0.78
N TYR A 193 7.15 -13.86 0.97
CA TYR A 193 8.18 -14.26 0.02
C TYR A 193 9.07 -15.42 0.49
N GLY A 194 8.82 -15.95 1.69
CA GLY A 194 9.60 -17.03 2.29
C GLY A 194 11.00 -16.61 2.78
N LYS A 195 11.42 -15.37 2.51
CA LYS A 195 12.72 -14.80 2.92
C LYS A 195 12.59 -13.32 3.25
N LYS A 196 13.49 -12.79 4.09
CA LYS A 196 13.54 -11.35 4.35
C LYS A 196 13.92 -10.62 3.06
N MET A 197 13.08 -9.68 2.65
CA MET A 197 13.31 -8.82 1.51
C MET A 197 12.91 -7.39 1.87
N GLU A 198 13.74 -6.43 1.50
CA GLU A 198 13.41 -5.01 1.65
C GLU A 198 12.46 -4.58 0.53
N ASN A 199 11.59 -3.61 0.82
CA ASN A 199 10.63 -3.10 -0.15
C ASN A 199 11.33 -2.57 -1.41
N ARG A 200 12.44 -1.83 -1.26
CA ARG A 200 13.22 -1.35 -2.40
C ARG A 200 13.61 -2.52 -3.32
N HIS A 201 14.12 -3.60 -2.77
CA HIS A 201 14.47 -4.78 -3.57
C HIS A 201 13.24 -5.41 -4.26
N ILE A 202 12.12 -5.53 -3.54
CA ILE A 202 10.89 -6.12 -4.09
C ILE A 202 10.38 -5.34 -5.29
N VAL A 203 10.33 -3.99 -5.18
CA VAL A 203 9.65 -3.16 -6.18
C VAL A 203 10.56 -2.71 -7.33
N THR A 204 11.90 -2.72 -7.14
CA THR A 204 12.81 -2.23 -8.18
C THR A 204 13.57 -3.35 -8.89
N THR A 205 13.59 -4.58 -8.37
CA THR A 205 14.34 -5.68 -8.99
C THR A 205 13.45 -6.41 -9.99
N PRO A 206 13.84 -6.46 -11.28
CA PRO A 206 13.14 -7.25 -12.28
C PRO A 206 13.07 -8.73 -11.91
N GLY A 207 11.96 -9.37 -12.18
CA GLY A 207 11.78 -10.81 -11.97
C GLY A 207 11.35 -11.23 -10.57
N VAL A 208 11.16 -10.31 -9.62
CA VAL A 208 10.47 -10.61 -8.37
C VAL A 208 8.99 -10.88 -8.67
N ARG A 209 8.56 -12.14 -8.46
CA ARG A 209 7.19 -12.55 -8.76
C ARG A 209 6.25 -12.18 -7.62
N PRO A 210 5.07 -11.60 -7.92
CA PRO A 210 4.03 -11.41 -6.92
C PRO A 210 3.62 -12.76 -6.31
N PRO A 211 3.39 -12.84 -4.99
CA PRO A 211 2.83 -14.04 -4.38
C PRO A 211 1.40 -14.28 -4.91
N ALA A 212 0.97 -15.54 -4.94
CA ALA A 212 -0.35 -15.92 -5.46
C ALA A 212 -1.50 -15.13 -4.78
N ALA A 213 -1.39 -14.87 -3.48
CA ALA A 213 -2.36 -14.07 -2.74
C ALA A 213 -2.52 -12.64 -3.27
N ALA A 214 -1.52 -12.07 -3.95
CA ALA A 214 -1.56 -10.72 -4.51
C ALA A 214 -2.22 -10.66 -5.91
N ALA A 215 -2.56 -11.79 -6.53
CA ALA A 215 -3.03 -11.83 -7.92
C ALA A 215 -4.22 -10.89 -8.18
N LYS A 216 -5.20 -10.86 -7.28
CA LYS A 216 -6.38 -9.99 -7.40
C LYS A 216 -6.00 -8.51 -7.40
N LEU A 217 -5.17 -8.08 -6.44
CA LEU A 217 -4.71 -6.70 -6.34
C LEU A 217 -3.93 -6.30 -7.59
N MET A 218 -2.98 -7.13 -8.03
CA MET A 218 -2.16 -6.87 -9.22
C MET A 218 -2.99 -6.76 -10.49
N THR A 219 -4.00 -7.63 -10.65
CA THR A 219 -4.94 -7.56 -11.77
C THR A 219 -5.69 -6.24 -11.79
N LEU A 220 -6.19 -5.79 -10.64
CA LEU A 220 -6.90 -4.52 -10.52
C LEU A 220 -6.00 -3.32 -10.79
N LEU A 221 -4.81 -3.27 -10.20
CA LEU A 221 -3.84 -2.21 -10.46
C LEU A 221 -3.53 -2.09 -11.95
N ASN A 222 -3.27 -3.22 -12.61
CA ASN A 222 -2.99 -3.24 -14.04
C ASN A 222 -4.21 -2.87 -14.90
N LYS A 223 -5.43 -3.23 -14.46
CA LYS A 223 -6.67 -2.90 -15.18
C LYS A 223 -6.92 -1.39 -15.19
N TYR A 224 -6.84 -0.76 -14.03
CA TYR A 224 -7.23 0.66 -13.87
C TYR A 224 -6.11 1.65 -14.25
N SER A 225 -4.91 1.19 -14.49
CA SER A 225 -3.78 2.07 -14.80
C SER A 225 -3.06 1.70 -16.11
N ARG A 226 -3.78 1.13 -17.07
CA ARG A 226 -3.26 0.94 -18.41
C ARG A 226 -3.11 2.31 -19.08
N HIS A 227 -1.88 2.64 -19.49
CA HIS A 227 -1.70 3.64 -20.54
C HIS A 227 -2.34 3.05 -21.79
N GLU A 228 -3.54 3.52 -22.17
CA GLU A 228 -3.96 3.36 -23.55
C GLU A 228 -2.96 4.18 -24.38
N HIS A 229 -2.09 3.49 -25.11
CA HIS A 229 -1.42 4.13 -26.25
C HIS A 229 -2.55 4.67 -27.12
N LYS A 230 -2.83 5.95 -27.03
CA LYS A 230 -3.54 6.65 -28.10
C LYS A 230 -2.65 6.47 -29.32
N GLU A 231 -3.00 5.51 -30.17
CA GLU A 231 -2.49 5.51 -31.55
C GLU A 231 -2.80 6.87 -32.11
N VAL A 232 -1.77 7.66 -32.31
CA VAL A 232 -1.88 8.89 -33.10
C VAL A 232 -2.33 8.42 -34.46
N PRO A 233 -3.53 8.82 -34.95
CA PRO A 233 -3.94 8.49 -36.30
C PRO A 233 -2.85 9.03 -37.21
N THR A 234 -2.12 8.16 -37.84
CA THR A 234 -1.24 8.54 -38.97
C THR A 234 -2.16 9.13 -40.03
N GLY A 235 -2.20 10.47 -40.06
CA GLY A 235 -2.94 11.20 -41.05
C GLY A 235 -2.48 10.73 -42.41
N ALA A 236 -3.42 10.18 -43.19
CA ALA A 236 -3.25 9.92 -44.58
C ALA A 236 -3.01 11.27 -45.27
N GLU A 237 -1.82 11.46 -45.82
CA GLU A 237 -1.57 12.42 -46.84
C GLU A 237 -2.46 12.07 -48.05
N GLN A 238 -3.25 13.02 -48.46
CA GLN A 238 -3.66 13.21 -49.87
C GLN A 238 -3.46 14.67 -50.26
#